data_4174e4cbaca5c7941de135e5c6770099
#
_entry.id   4174e4cbaca5c7941de135e5c6770099
#
_cell.length_a   1.000
_cell.length_b   1.000
_cell.length_c   1.000
_cell.angle_alpha   90.00
_cell.angle_beta   90.00
_cell.angle_gamma   90.00
#
_symmetry.space_group_name_H-M   'P 1'
#
loop_
_entity.id
_entity.type
_entity.pdbx_description
1 polymer ?
#
loop_
_entity_poly.entity_id
_entity_poly.type
_entity_poly.pdbx_seq_one_letter_code
_entity_poly.pdbx_strand_id
1 'polypeptide(L)'
;MQLSLRLSAVAGLVTRGNRLVDVGCDHGYLPVYLYQNQIIPKAIAMDVRKGPLSRAQEHIAQYGLGEYIETRLSDGLAALKEGEGDTLVIAGMGGPLMERILTDGEKVRESFLEMILQPQSDIPHFRRFLSQIGWKVVEEELILEDGKFYPMMKVVHGEKEHISGGTPYTLEEWFGGLLLKRRHPVLKEYLERELRIRNDIVEKLKNAPAAGKRLGEIEEERQVILTALKIYEGI
;
A
#
# COMPACT_ATOMS: atom_id res chain seq x y z
N MET A 1 -18.26 10.19 11.65
CA MET A 1 -16.81 10.11 11.93
C MET A 1 -16.03 10.61 10.71
N GLN A 2 -14.93 11.34 10.87
CA GLN A 2 -14.08 11.81 9.77
C GLN A 2 -12.76 11.04 9.81
N LEU A 3 -12.35 10.52 8.65
CA LEU A 3 -11.05 9.87 8.48
C LEU A 3 -9.98 10.90 8.06
N SER A 4 -8.70 10.58 8.26
CA SER A 4 -7.60 11.27 7.59
C SER A 4 -7.73 11.13 6.07
N LEU A 5 -7.05 12.00 5.33
CA LEU A 5 -7.08 11.95 3.86
C LEU A 5 -6.58 10.58 3.35
N ARG A 6 -5.51 10.05 3.96
CA ARG A 6 -4.95 8.72 3.67
C ARG A 6 -5.97 7.60 3.88
N LEU A 7 -6.61 7.55 5.07
CA LEU A 7 -7.60 6.49 5.34
C LEU A 7 -8.87 6.65 4.50
N SER A 8 -9.26 7.88 4.16
CA SER A 8 -10.38 8.14 3.24
C SER A 8 -10.09 7.59 1.85
N ALA A 9 -8.86 7.74 1.36
CA ALA A 9 -8.46 7.18 0.07
C ALA A 9 -8.43 5.64 0.11
N VAL A 10 -7.90 5.03 1.18
CA VAL A 10 -7.98 3.57 1.38
C VAL A 10 -9.44 3.09 1.38
N ALA A 11 -10.32 3.80 2.11
CA ALA A 11 -11.75 3.48 2.15
C ALA A 11 -12.42 3.57 0.77
N GLY A 12 -12.00 4.53 -0.06
CA GLY A 12 -12.51 4.72 -1.43
C GLY A 12 -12.20 3.56 -2.37
N LEU A 13 -11.16 2.77 -2.09
CA LEU A 13 -10.78 1.61 -2.91
C LEU A 13 -11.59 0.33 -2.56
N VAL A 14 -12.25 0.28 -1.40
CA VAL A 14 -12.99 -0.90 -0.95
C VAL A 14 -14.25 -1.10 -1.78
N THR A 15 -14.44 -2.29 -2.34
CA THR A 15 -15.65 -2.64 -3.08
C THR A 15 -16.85 -2.74 -2.15
N ARG A 16 -17.92 -2.01 -2.49
CA ARG A 16 -19.18 -2.01 -1.75
C ARG A 16 -19.80 -3.40 -1.70
N GLY A 17 -20.25 -3.80 -0.51
CA GLY A 17 -20.91 -5.09 -0.28
C GLY A 17 -19.95 -6.20 0.18
N ASN A 18 -18.65 -6.00 0.07
CA ASN A 18 -17.64 -6.96 0.52
C ASN A 18 -17.50 -6.97 2.05
N ARG A 19 -17.21 -8.14 2.63
CA ARG A 19 -16.81 -8.31 4.03
C ARG A 19 -15.34 -7.92 4.14
N LEU A 20 -15.04 -7.02 5.09
CA LEU A 20 -13.70 -6.47 5.28
C LEU A 20 -12.87 -7.30 6.26
N VAL A 21 -11.58 -7.45 5.97
CA VAL A 21 -10.55 -7.81 6.94
C VAL A 21 -9.52 -6.69 6.96
N ASP A 22 -9.31 -6.07 8.13
CA ASP A 22 -8.36 -4.96 8.34
C ASP A 22 -7.21 -5.42 9.24
N VAL A 23 -6.02 -5.55 8.68
CA VAL A 23 -4.80 -6.02 9.37
C VAL A 23 -3.93 -4.83 9.78
N GLY A 24 -3.70 -4.71 11.10
CA GLY A 24 -3.09 -3.51 11.68
C GLY A 24 -4.11 -2.40 11.86
N CYS A 25 -5.29 -2.77 12.36
CA CYS A 25 -6.47 -1.90 12.43
C CYS A 25 -6.32 -0.71 13.38
N ASP A 26 -5.26 -0.69 14.22
CA ASP A 26 -4.97 0.33 15.24
C ASP A 26 -6.23 0.67 16.08
N HIS A 27 -6.89 1.79 15.81
CA HIS A 27 -8.11 2.21 16.52
C HIS A 27 -9.42 1.72 15.87
N GLY A 28 -9.37 0.91 14.81
CA GLY A 28 -10.57 0.44 14.10
C GLY A 28 -11.34 1.53 13.36
N TYR A 29 -10.72 2.66 13.03
CA TYR A 29 -11.39 3.77 12.34
C TYR A 29 -11.93 3.38 10.97
N LEU A 30 -11.15 2.62 10.21
CA LEU A 30 -11.54 2.21 8.85
C LEU A 30 -12.77 1.32 8.84
N PRO A 31 -12.84 0.18 9.57
CA PRO A 31 -14.02 -0.68 9.56
C PRO A 31 -15.26 0.02 10.13
N VAL A 32 -15.13 0.86 11.17
CA VAL A 32 -16.26 1.64 11.72
C VAL A 32 -16.79 2.61 10.67
N TYR A 33 -15.92 3.38 9.99
CA TYR A 33 -16.32 4.29 8.93
C TYR A 33 -17.03 3.59 7.78
N LEU A 34 -16.46 2.50 7.29
CA LEU A 34 -17.01 1.74 6.15
C LEU A 34 -18.39 1.14 6.48
N TYR A 35 -18.56 0.61 7.69
CA TYR A 35 -19.85 0.09 8.14
C TYR A 35 -20.89 1.20 8.27
N GLN A 36 -20.59 2.31 8.95
CA GLN A 36 -21.50 3.44 9.13
C GLN A 36 -21.97 4.04 7.79
N ASN A 37 -21.12 4.02 6.77
CA ASN A 37 -21.45 4.49 5.42
C ASN A 37 -22.06 3.39 4.53
N GLN A 38 -22.43 2.24 5.11
CA GLN A 38 -23.08 1.12 4.39
C GLN A 38 -22.23 0.62 3.20
N ILE A 39 -20.91 0.71 3.31
CA ILE A 39 -19.98 0.21 2.28
C ILE A 39 -19.75 -1.29 2.49
N ILE A 40 -19.60 -1.71 3.73
CA ILE A 40 -19.39 -3.11 4.10
C ILE A 40 -20.50 -3.62 5.01
N PRO A 41 -20.89 -4.92 4.94
CA PRO A 41 -21.87 -5.51 5.84
C PRO A 41 -21.28 -5.96 7.18
N LYS A 42 -20.00 -6.34 7.20
CA LYS A 42 -19.26 -6.84 8.38
C LYS A 42 -17.76 -6.62 8.21
N ALA A 43 -17.04 -6.66 9.33
CA ALA A 43 -15.58 -6.61 9.33
C ALA A 43 -14.95 -7.48 10.41
N ILE A 44 -13.68 -7.85 10.17
CA ILE A 44 -12.75 -8.40 11.15
C ILE A 44 -11.59 -7.41 11.25
N ALA A 45 -11.43 -6.80 12.40
CA ALA A 45 -10.35 -5.85 12.70
C ALA A 45 -9.26 -6.57 13.51
N MET A 46 -8.02 -6.58 13.01
CA MET A 46 -6.94 -7.35 13.61
C MET A 46 -5.71 -6.49 13.90
N ASP A 47 -5.03 -6.80 14.99
CA ASP A 47 -3.71 -6.27 15.31
C ASP A 47 -2.88 -7.34 16.04
N VAL A 48 -1.57 -7.28 15.90
CA VAL A 48 -0.64 -8.18 16.60
C VAL A 48 -0.43 -7.75 18.07
N ARG A 49 -0.76 -6.51 18.41
CA ARG A 49 -0.57 -5.93 19.73
C ARG A 49 -1.90 -5.74 20.46
N LYS A 50 -1.92 -6.16 21.72
CA LYS A 50 -3.13 -6.03 22.56
C LYS A 50 -3.58 -4.58 22.79
N GLY A 51 -2.64 -3.63 22.91
CA GLY A 51 -2.98 -2.21 23.15
C GLY A 51 -3.79 -1.57 22.02
N PRO A 52 -3.30 -1.57 20.77
CA PRO A 52 -4.09 -1.12 19.62
C PRO A 52 -5.42 -1.85 19.48
N LEU A 53 -5.43 -3.17 19.66
CA LEU A 53 -6.65 -3.97 19.57
C LEU A 53 -7.68 -3.58 20.64
N SER A 54 -7.26 -3.31 21.88
CA SER A 54 -8.15 -2.82 22.94
C SER A 54 -8.78 -1.48 22.59
N ARG A 55 -7.98 -0.54 22.03
CA ARG A 55 -8.53 0.75 21.55
C ARG A 55 -9.55 0.57 20.43
N ALA A 56 -9.29 -0.36 19.51
CA ALA A 56 -10.27 -0.70 18.47
C ALA A 56 -11.57 -1.26 19.06
N GLN A 57 -11.49 -2.16 20.06
CA GLN A 57 -12.65 -2.70 20.77
C GLN A 57 -13.48 -1.61 21.44
N GLU A 58 -12.82 -0.72 22.18
CA GLU A 58 -13.47 0.41 22.85
C GLU A 58 -14.19 1.33 21.84
N HIS A 59 -13.51 1.64 20.75
CA HIS A 59 -14.06 2.49 19.69
C HIS A 59 -15.25 1.84 18.98
N ILE A 60 -15.16 0.56 18.63
CA ILE A 60 -16.26 -0.22 18.03
C ILE A 60 -17.46 -0.26 18.98
N ALA A 61 -17.23 -0.48 20.29
CA ALA A 61 -18.27 -0.51 21.31
C ALA A 61 -18.95 0.85 21.49
N GLN A 62 -18.20 1.97 21.43
CA GLN A 62 -18.76 3.34 21.47
C GLN A 62 -19.79 3.61 20.37
N TYR A 63 -19.62 2.98 19.20
CA TYR A 63 -20.57 3.08 18.09
C TYR A 63 -21.64 1.97 18.10
N GLY A 64 -21.63 1.06 19.08
CA GLY A 64 -22.59 -0.06 19.14
C GLY A 64 -22.41 -1.10 18.05
N LEU A 65 -21.19 -1.27 17.50
CA LEU A 65 -20.93 -2.07 16.31
C LEU A 65 -20.33 -3.45 16.60
N GLY A 66 -20.31 -3.90 17.85
CA GLY A 66 -19.68 -5.17 18.25
C GLY A 66 -20.29 -6.43 17.63
N GLU A 67 -21.53 -6.37 17.13
CA GLU A 67 -22.17 -7.48 16.40
C GLU A 67 -21.74 -7.56 14.92
N TYR A 68 -21.18 -6.46 14.38
CA TYR A 68 -20.83 -6.33 12.97
C TYR A 68 -19.32 -6.30 12.71
N ILE A 69 -18.56 -5.85 13.71
CA ILE A 69 -17.10 -5.72 13.62
C ILE A 69 -16.47 -6.55 14.73
N GLU A 70 -15.94 -7.70 14.35
CA GLU A 70 -15.16 -8.57 15.25
C GLU A 70 -13.74 -8.07 15.40
N THR A 71 -13.13 -8.22 16.57
CA THR A 71 -11.70 -7.92 16.79
C THR A 71 -10.94 -9.20 17.10
N ARG A 72 -9.75 -9.38 16.48
CA ARG A 72 -8.89 -10.55 16.72
C ARG A 72 -7.43 -10.14 16.94
N LEU A 73 -6.81 -10.73 17.96
CA LEU A 73 -5.35 -10.67 18.11
C LEU A 73 -4.71 -11.63 17.10
N SER A 74 -3.90 -11.12 16.18
CA SER A 74 -3.32 -11.92 15.10
C SER A 74 -1.98 -11.35 14.64
N ASP A 75 -0.99 -12.21 14.40
CA ASP A 75 0.18 -11.85 13.59
C ASP A 75 -0.19 -12.08 12.11
N GLY A 76 -0.38 -10.99 11.39
CA GLY A 76 -0.86 -11.03 10.01
C GLY A 76 -2.18 -11.79 9.88
N LEU A 77 -2.23 -12.79 8.99
CA LEU A 77 -3.43 -13.58 8.66
C LEU A 77 -3.58 -14.85 9.51
N ALA A 78 -2.72 -15.10 10.50
CA ALA A 78 -2.65 -16.37 11.22
C ALA A 78 -3.94 -16.75 11.96
N ALA A 79 -4.75 -15.79 12.41
CA ALA A 79 -6.01 -16.03 13.11
C ALA A 79 -7.24 -16.09 12.18
N LEU A 80 -7.04 -16.02 10.86
CA LEU A 80 -8.11 -16.10 9.86
C LEU A 80 -8.24 -17.50 9.28
N LYS A 81 -9.46 -17.80 8.84
CA LYS A 81 -9.76 -18.96 8.00
C LYS A 81 -10.10 -18.50 6.58
N GLU A 82 -9.91 -19.39 5.62
CA GLU A 82 -10.31 -19.16 4.23
C GLU A 82 -11.80 -18.76 4.14
N GLY A 83 -12.09 -17.72 3.35
CA GLY A 83 -13.44 -17.25 3.10
C GLY A 83 -14.12 -16.46 4.21
N GLU A 84 -13.40 -16.04 5.28
CA GLU A 84 -13.99 -15.16 6.31
C GLU A 84 -14.14 -13.70 5.86
N GLY A 85 -13.43 -13.27 4.81
CA GLY A 85 -13.52 -11.93 4.22
C GLY A 85 -13.45 -11.95 2.70
N ASP A 86 -13.87 -10.86 2.09
CA ASP A 86 -13.85 -10.66 0.65
C ASP A 86 -12.79 -9.63 0.25
N THR A 87 -12.59 -8.59 1.07
CA THR A 87 -11.57 -7.55 0.91
C THR A 87 -10.57 -7.58 2.08
N LEU A 88 -9.29 -7.73 1.77
CA LEU A 88 -8.19 -7.57 2.74
C LEU A 88 -7.64 -6.14 2.66
N VAL A 89 -7.50 -5.46 3.78
CA VAL A 89 -6.77 -4.20 3.88
C VAL A 89 -5.54 -4.38 4.75
N ILE A 90 -4.38 -3.93 4.24
CA ILE A 90 -3.15 -3.76 5.01
C ILE A 90 -2.59 -2.37 4.68
N ALA A 91 -2.68 -1.43 5.62
CA ALA A 91 -2.27 -0.07 5.39
C ALA A 91 -1.27 0.43 6.46
N GLY A 92 -0.28 1.22 6.03
CA GLY A 92 0.66 1.86 6.94
C GLY A 92 1.81 0.98 7.42
N MET A 93 2.11 -0.11 6.70
CA MET A 93 3.21 -1.03 7.01
C MET A 93 4.32 -0.93 5.96
N GLY A 94 5.54 -1.31 6.31
CA GLY A 94 6.63 -1.46 5.33
C GLY A 94 6.38 -2.62 4.37
N GLY A 95 6.86 -2.49 3.12
CA GLY A 95 6.73 -3.52 2.08
C GLY A 95 7.18 -4.91 2.55
N PRO A 96 8.38 -5.07 3.12
CA PRO A 96 8.87 -6.37 3.59
C PRO A 96 7.98 -7.04 4.63
N LEU A 97 7.35 -6.26 5.52
CA LEU A 97 6.39 -6.80 6.49
C LEU A 97 5.11 -7.28 5.81
N MET A 98 4.60 -6.51 4.85
CA MET A 98 3.43 -6.91 4.07
C MET A 98 3.70 -8.18 3.27
N GLU A 99 4.87 -8.29 2.62
CA GLU A 99 5.30 -9.49 1.89
C GLU A 99 5.32 -10.72 2.79
N ARG A 100 5.88 -10.60 3.99
CA ARG A 100 5.87 -11.68 4.99
C ARG A 100 4.44 -12.09 5.34
N ILE A 101 3.57 -11.14 5.67
CA ILE A 101 2.15 -11.40 6.03
C ILE A 101 1.43 -12.13 4.89
N LEU A 102 1.61 -11.67 3.65
CA LEU A 102 0.96 -12.25 2.48
C LEU A 102 1.53 -13.63 2.11
N THR A 103 2.81 -13.86 2.36
CA THR A 103 3.47 -15.16 2.10
C THR A 103 3.08 -16.18 3.16
N ASP A 104 3.19 -15.82 4.45
CA ASP A 104 2.86 -16.72 5.56
C ASP A 104 1.36 -17.11 5.55
N GLY A 105 0.50 -16.18 5.08
CA GLY A 105 -0.94 -16.37 4.96
C GLY A 105 -1.43 -16.81 3.58
N GLU A 106 -0.61 -17.43 2.73
CA GLU A 106 -0.93 -17.72 1.32
C GLU A 106 -2.32 -18.31 1.12
N LYS A 107 -2.67 -19.38 1.83
CA LYS A 107 -3.98 -20.05 1.68
C LYS A 107 -5.15 -19.12 1.96
N VAL A 108 -5.06 -18.34 3.03
CA VAL A 108 -6.10 -17.36 3.40
C VAL A 108 -6.12 -16.22 2.41
N ARG A 109 -4.93 -15.71 1.99
CA ARG A 109 -4.79 -14.66 0.97
C ARG A 109 -5.50 -15.04 -0.33
N GLU A 110 -5.34 -16.26 -0.80
CA GLU A 110 -5.97 -16.72 -2.06
C GLU A 110 -7.50 -16.82 -1.98
N SER A 111 -8.10 -16.73 -0.79
CA SER A 111 -9.56 -16.70 -0.63
C SER A 111 -10.18 -15.31 -0.73
N PHE A 112 -9.39 -14.23 -0.72
CA PHE A 112 -9.89 -12.87 -0.90
C PHE A 112 -10.20 -12.59 -2.37
N LEU A 113 -11.21 -11.76 -2.62
CA LEU A 113 -11.53 -11.27 -3.97
C LEU A 113 -10.62 -10.11 -4.38
N GLU A 114 -10.24 -9.30 -3.42
CA GLU A 114 -9.39 -8.12 -3.60
C GLU A 114 -8.56 -7.82 -2.35
N MET A 115 -7.43 -7.14 -2.54
CA MET A 115 -6.66 -6.55 -1.45
C MET A 115 -6.42 -5.07 -1.71
N ILE A 116 -6.51 -4.26 -0.64
CA ILE A 116 -6.13 -2.84 -0.63
C ILE A 116 -4.86 -2.71 0.19
N LEU A 117 -3.77 -2.34 -0.46
CA LEU A 117 -2.44 -2.37 0.12
C LEU A 117 -1.80 -0.99 0.08
N GLN A 118 -1.34 -0.50 1.23
CA GLN A 118 -0.67 0.79 1.34
C GLN A 118 0.71 0.62 1.98
N PRO A 119 1.75 0.22 1.19
CA PRO A 119 3.12 0.08 1.67
C PRO A 119 3.76 1.44 1.91
N GLN A 120 4.67 1.52 2.92
CA GLN A 120 5.41 2.73 3.26
C GLN A 120 6.90 2.66 2.89
N SER A 121 7.40 1.49 2.47
CA SER A 121 8.79 1.29 2.03
C SER A 121 8.88 0.21 0.97
N ASP A 122 9.99 0.17 0.24
CA ASP A 122 10.34 -0.84 -0.76
C ASP A 122 9.25 -1.06 -1.83
N ILE A 123 8.60 0.03 -2.24
CA ILE A 123 7.41 0.01 -3.08
C ILE A 123 7.64 -0.65 -4.44
N PRO A 124 8.76 -0.41 -5.16
CA PRO A 124 9.04 -1.11 -6.42
C PRO A 124 9.14 -2.62 -6.24
N HIS A 125 9.83 -3.06 -5.18
CA HIS A 125 9.95 -4.48 -4.85
C HIS A 125 8.59 -5.08 -4.51
N PHE A 126 7.79 -4.38 -3.71
CA PHE A 126 6.47 -4.84 -3.31
C PHE A 126 5.50 -4.98 -4.50
N ARG A 127 5.53 -4.06 -5.49
CA ARG A 127 4.74 -4.21 -6.72
C ARG A 127 5.16 -5.43 -7.53
N ARG A 128 6.48 -5.65 -7.66
CA ARG A 128 7.03 -6.86 -8.32
C ARG A 128 6.61 -8.13 -7.60
N PHE A 129 6.70 -8.14 -6.28
CA PHE A 129 6.23 -9.27 -5.46
C PHE A 129 4.76 -9.59 -5.72
N LEU A 130 3.88 -8.61 -5.81
CA LEU A 130 2.46 -8.83 -6.09
C LEU A 130 2.25 -9.53 -7.43
N SER A 131 2.94 -9.13 -8.51
CA SER A 131 2.84 -9.81 -9.80
C SER A 131 3.40 -11.24 -9.76
N GLN A 132 4.49 -11.45 -9.01
CA GLN A 132 5.09 -12.79 -8.83
C GLN A 132 4.17 -13.75 -8.08
N ILE A 133 3.38 -13.28 -7.14
CA ILE A 133 2.40 -14.10 -6.41
C ILE A 133 1.04 -14.19 -7.10
N GLY A 134 0.88 -13.60 -8.30
CA GLY A 134 -0.33 -13.69 -9.11
C GLY A 134 -1.42 -12.69 -8.72
N TRP A 135 -1.04 -11.51 -8.24
CA TRP A 135 -1.98 -10.43 -7.92
C TRP A 135 -1.71 -9.21 -8.79
N LYS A 136 -2.73 -8.78 -9.53
CA LYS A 136 -2.67 -7.69 -10.49
C LYS A 136 -3.22 -6.39 -9.89
N VAL A 137 -2.47 -5.31 -10.05
CA VAL A 137 -2.93 -3.95 -9.70
C VAL A 137 -4.01 -3.52 -10.69
N VAL A 138 -5.19 -3.17 -10.18
CA VAL A 138 -6.34 -2.70 -10.99
C VAL A 138 -6.72 -1.27 -10.69
N GLU A 139 -6.32 -0.74 -9.54
CA GLU A 139 -6.52 0.66 -9.16
C GLU A 139 -5.36 1.13 -8.30
N GLU A 140 -4.95 2.37 -8.45
CA GLU A 140 -3.90 2.98 -7.65
C GLU A 140 -4.30 4.39 -7.24
N GLU A 141 -3.87 4.80 -6.06
CA GLU A 141 -3.99 6.18 -5.60
C GLU A 141 -2.69 6.64 -4.94
N LEU A 142 -2.43 7.92 -4.97
CA LEU A 142 -1.30 8.56 -4.31
C LEU A 142 -1.78 9.83 -3.61
N ILE A 143 -1.64 9.84 -2.29
CA ILE A 143 -2.08 10.94 -1.45
C ILE A 143 -0.86 11.65 -0.84
N LEU A 144 -0.91 12.98 -0.79
CA LEU A 144 -0.01 13.81 -0.02
C LEU A 144 -0.75 14.30 1.23
N GLU A 145 -0.29 13.88 2.41
CA GLU A 145 -0.84 14.30 3.71
C GLU A 145 0.33 14.59 4.66
N ASP A 146 0.32 15.74 5.31
CA ASP A 146 1.36 16.18 6.24
C ASP A 146 2.80 16.07 5.68
N GLY A 147 2.98 16.41 4.40
CA GLY A 147 4.26 16.38 3.71
C GLY A 147 4.80 14.98 3.36
N LYS A 148 4.01 13.92 3.57
CA LYS A 148 4.33 12.53 3.22
C LYS A 148 3.46 12.04 2.09
N PHE A 149 4.06 11.29 1.17
CA PHE A 149 3.37 10.63 0.08
C PHE A 149 2.97 9.20 0.49
N TYR A 150 1.73 8.84 0.20
CA TYR A 150 1.15 7.55 0.54
C TYR A 150 0.62 6.87 -0.72
N PRO A 151 1.44 6.06 -1.40
CA PRO A 151 0.96 5.22 -2.49
C PRO A 151 0.09 4.10 -1.94
N MET A 152 -0.98 3.80 -2.65
CA MET A 152 -1.86 2.69 -2.34
C MET A 152 -2.37 2.04 -3.62
N MET A 153 -2.68 0.76 -3.52
CA MET A 153 -3.10 -0.04 -4.65
C MET A 153 -4.19 -1.02 -4.26
N LYS A 154 -5.15 -1.17 -5.17
CA LYS A 154 -6.12 -2.24 -5.16
C LYS A 154 -5.64 -3.32 -6.11
N VAL A 155 -5.60 -4.55 -5.62
CA VAL A 155 -5.17 -5.70 -6.41
C VAL A 155 -6.23 -6.79 -6.39
N VAL A 156 -6.33 -7.53 -7.49
CA VAL A 156 -7.19 -8.69 -7.68
C VAL A 156 -6.38 -9.85 -8.22
N HIS A 157 -6.96 -11.05 -8.25
CA HIS A 157 -6.30 -12.20 -8.86
C HIS A 157 -5.88 -11.93 -10.31
N GLY A 158 -4.69 -12.37 -10.66
CA GLY A 158 -4.07 -12.24 -11.97
C GLY A 158 -3.19 -13.44 -12.29
N GLU A 159 -2.42 -13.33 -13.35
CA GLU A 159 -1.42 -14.33 -13.71
C GLU A 159 -0.12 -14.10 -12.93
N LYS A 160 0.57 -15.19 -12.58
CA LYS A 160 1.90 -15.11 -11.95
C LYS A 160 2.95 -14.76 -12.98
N GLU A 161 3.74 -13.75 -12.71
CA GLU A 161 4.85 -13.37 -13.55
C GLU A 161 6.18 -13.98 -13.06
N HIS A 162 6.95 -14.53 -13.99
CA HIS A 162 8.30 -15.03 -13.70
C HIS A 162 9.32 -13.95 -14.04
N ILE A 163 9.79 -13.21 -13.02
CA ILE A 163 10.82 -12.18 -13.18
C ILE A 163 12.14 -12.72 -12.61
N SER A 164 13.16 -12.80 -13.47
CA SER A 164 14.49 -13.27 -13.08
C SER A 164 15.15 -12.33 -12.08
N GLY A 165 15.89 -12.89 -11.12
CA GLY A 165 16.69 -12.10 -10.19
C GLY A 165 17.66 -11.16 -10.92
N GLY A 166 17.83 -9.94 -10.43
CA GLY A 166 18.70 -8.94 -11.02
C GLY A 166 18.08 -8.13 -12.17
N THR A 167 16.87 -8.44 -12.63
CA THR A 167 16.14 -7.61 -13.61
C THR A 167 15.83 -6.23 -12.99
N PRO A 168 16.21 -5.11 -13.66
CA PRO A 168 15.89 -3.77 -13.18
C PRO A 168 14.37 -3.57 -12.99
N TYR A 169 13.97 -2.68 -12.09
CA TYR A 169 12.57 -2.31 -11.95
C TYR A 169 12.09 -1.48 -13.14
N THR A 170 10.87 -1.75 -13.59
CA THR A 170 10.20 -0.94 -14.62
C THR A 170 9.70 0.40 -14.04
N LEU A 171 9.31 1.35 -14.89
CA LEU A 171 8.69 2.61 -14.43
C LEU A 171 7.39 2.36 -13.70
N GLU A 172 6.64 1.34 -14.12
CA GLU A 172 5.39 0.94 -13.48
C GLU A 172 5.63 0.39 -12.07
N GLU A 173 6.69 -0.38 -11.88
CA GLU A 173 7.08 -0.87 -10.55
C GLU A 173 7.56 0.28 -9.67
N TRP A 174 8.34 1.24 -10.21
CA TRP A 174 8.78 2.42 -9.46
C TRP A 174 7.64 3.32 -9.02
N PHE A 175 6.75 3.69 -9.92
CA PHE A 175 5.85 4.83 -9.73
C PHE A 175 4.36 4.49 -9.83
N GLY A 176 4.01 3.25 -10.25
CA GLY A 176 2.63 2.81 -10.47
C GLY A 176 2.15 3.07 -11.89
N GLY A 177 1.86 1.99 -12.60
CA GLY A 177 1.48 2.05 -14.01
C GLY A 177 0.20 2.84 -14.26
N LEU A 178 -0.79 2.72 -13.39
CA LEU A 178 -2.05 3.45 -13.51
C LEU A 178 -1.90 4.93 -13.12
N LEU A 179 -1.03 5.25 -12.16
CA LEU A 179 -0.71 6.63 -11.80
C LEU A 179 0.01 7.36 -12.96
N LEU A 180 0.99 6.70 -13.58
CA LEU A 180 1.69 7.21 -14.77
C LEU A 180 0.75 7.41 -15.95
N LYS A 181 -0.05 6.39 -16.26
CA LYS A 181 -1.01 6.41 -17.39
C LYS A 181 -1.99 7.58 -17.30
N ARG A 182 -2.53 7.86 -16.12
CA ARG A 182 -3.47 8.97 -15.91
C ARG A 182 -2.78 10.31 -15.60
N ARG A 183 -1.44 10.35 -15.63
CA ARG A 183 -0.64 11.54 -15.29
C ARG A 183 -1.08 12.14 -13.96
N HIS A 184 -1.12 11.30 -12.93
CA HIS A 184 -1.64 11.70 -11.61
C HIS A 184 -0.93 12.94 -11.06
N PRO A 185 -1.64 14.01 -10.65
CA PRO A 185 -1.01 15.29 -10.29
C PRO A 185 -0.10 15.17 -9.06
N VAL A 186 -0.48 14.40 -8.03
CA VAL A 186 0.34 14.19 -6.84
C VAL A 186 1.59 13.36 -7.18
N LEU A 187 1.53 12.46 -8.18
CA LEU A 187 2.73 11.76 -8.62
C LEU A 187 3.72 12.71 -9.29
N LYS A 188 3.24 13.70 -10.06
CA LYS A 188 4.13 14.72 -10.63
C LYS A 188 4.86 15.50 -9.52
N GLU A 189 4.14 15.93 -8.50
CA GLU A 189 4.72 16.63 -7.34
C GLU A 189 5.75 15.76 -6.61
N TYR A 190 5.45 14.47 -6.42
CA TYR A 190 6.39 13.49 -5.87
C TYR A 190 7.66 13.40 -6.70
N LEU A 191 7.54 13.20 -8.02
CA LEU A 191 8.67 13.09 -8.94
C LEU A 191 9.55 14.35 -8.94
N GLU A 192 8.94 15.53 -8.97
CA GLU A 192 9.65 16.80 -8.92
C GLU A 192 10.41 17.00 -7.59
N ARG A 193 9.81 16.58 -6.47
CA ARG A 193 10.46 16.59 -5.16
C ARG A 193 11.64 15.62 -5.11
N GLU A 194 11.43 14.39 -5.56
CA GLU A 194 12.47 13.37 -5.57
C GLU A 194 13.63 13.73 -6.49
N LEU A 195 13.35 14.36 -7.64
CA LEU A 195 14.38 14.88 -8.54
C LEU A 195 15.26 15.97 -7.86
N ARG A 196 14.64 16.91 -7.13
CA ARG A 196 15.40 17.92 -6.38
C ARG A 196 16.31 17.27 -5.34
N ILE A 197 15.79 16.31 -4.58
CA ILE A 197 16.57 15.58 -3.58
C ILE A 197 17.77 14.86 -4.22
N ARG A 198 17.58 14.15 -5.38
CA ARG A 198 18.68 13.46 -6.07
C ARG A 198 19.71 14.44 -6.62
N ASN A 199 19.28 15.57 -7.15
CA ASN A 199 20.20 16.62 -7.62
C ASN A 199 21.08 17.14 -6.48
N ASP A 200 20.49 17.43 -5.32
CA ASP A 200 21.24 17.88 -4.14
C ASP A 200 22.26 16.83 -3.65
N ILE A 201 21.88 15.56 -3.70
CA ILE A 201 22.77 14.45 -3.33
C ILE A 201 23.92 14.31 -4.33
N VAL A 202 23.63 14.35 -5.63
CA VAL A 202 24.65 14.30 -6.69
C VAL A 202 25.67 15.41 -6.53
N GLU A 203 25.25 16.67 -6.30
CA GLU A 203 26.18 17.79 -6.08
C GLU A 203 27.07 17.58 -4.85
N LYS A 204 26.55 17.04 -3.76
CA LYS A 204 27.34 16.72 -2.57
C LYS A 204 28.34 15.60 -2.82
N LEU A 205 27.94 14.55 -3.54
CA LEU A 205 28.76 13.37 -3.82
C LEU A 205 29.90 13.66 -4.82
N LYS A 206 29.70 14.56 -5.81
CA LYS A 206 30.74 14.97 -6.76
C LYS A 206 32.00 15.52 -6.06
N ASN A 207 31.84 16.09 -4.89
CA ASN A 207 32.92 16.67 -4.10
C ASN A 207 33.52 15.70 -3.08
N ALA A 208 33.11 14.41 -3.05
CA ALA A 208 33.55 13.40 -2.07
C ALA A 208 34.47 12.34 -2.73
N PRO A 209 35.75 12.21 -2.29
CA PRO A 209 36.74 11.39 -2.98
C PRO A 209 36.45 9.88 -3.08
N ALA A 210 35.50 9.34 -2.29
CA ALA A 210 35.21 7.90 -2.21
C ALA A 210 33.80 7.53 -2.68
N ALA A 211 33.06 8.43 -3.34
CA ALA A 211 31.62 8.29 -3.57
C ALA A 211 31.23 7.63 -4.91
N GLY A 212 32.18 7.13 -5.71
CA GLY A 212 31.92 6.71 -7.11
C GLY A 212 30.78 5.71 -7.28
N LYS A 213 30.71 4.66 -6.47
CA LYS A 213 29.62 3.67 -6.55
C LYS A 213 28.27 4.31 -6.17
N ARG A 214 28.21 5.05 -5.07
CA ARG A 214 26.99 5.69 -4.61
C ARG A 214 26.49 6.78 -5.56
N LEU A 215 27.43 7.51 -6.17
CA LEU A 215 27.11 8.49 -7.21
C LEU A 215 26.41 7.84 -8.39
N GLY A 216 26.95 6.72 -8.89
CA GLY A 216 26.32 5.96 -9.99
C GLY A 216 24.89 5.52 -9.66
N GLU A 217 24.66 4.94 -8.46
CA GLU A 217 23.34 4.53 -8.01
C GLU A 217 22.34 5.70 -8.00
N ILE A 218 22.74 6.86 -7.47
CA ILE A 218 21.88 8.06 -7.42
C ILE A 218 21.62 8.64 -8.82
N GLU A 219 22.59 8.58 -9.71
CA GLU A 219 22.40 9.02 -11.09
C GLU A 219 21.44 8.12 -11.86
N GLU A 220 21.48 6.80 -11.63
CA GLU A 220 20.49 5.86 -12.16
C GLU A 220 19.08 6.17 -11.64
N GLU A 221 18.90 6.31 -10.32
CA GLU A 221 17.61 6.70 -9.72
C GLU A 221 17.09 8.03 -10.32
N ARG A 222 17.97 9.02 -10.47
CA ARG A 222 17.65 10.31 -11.10
C ARG A 222 17.18 10.16 -12.52
N GLN A 223 17.84 9.29 -13.31
CA GLN A 223 17.46 9.05 -14.69
C GLN A 223 16.08 8.39 -14.82
N VAL A 224 15.75 7.46 -13.92
CA VAL A 224 14.42 6.85 -13.83
C VAL A 224 13.33 7.92 -13.57
N ILE A 225 13.58 8.84 -12.63
CA ILE A 225 12.66 9.96 -12.33
C ILE A 225 12.48 10.88 -13.55
N LEU A 226 13.57 11.26 -14.22
CA LEU A 226 13.52 12.09 -15.44
C LEU A 226 12.72 11.42 -16.55
N THR A 227 12.87 10.11 -16.71
CA THR A 227 12.09 9.34 -17.69
C THR A 227 10.61 9.34 -17.37
N ALA A 228 10.24 9.21 -16.10
CA ALA A 228 8.84 9.31 -15.66
C ALA A 228 8.27 10.71 -15.89
N LEU A 229 9.03 11.78 -15.64
CA LEU A 229 8.59 13.17 -15.85
C LEU A 229 8.30 13.49 -17.33
N LYS A 230 9.00 12.89 -18.30
CA LYS A 230 8.72 13.07 -19.73
C LYS A 230 7.28 12.66 -20.10
N ILE A 231 6.68 11.71 -19.39
CA ILE A 231 5.28 11.31 -19.59
C ILE A 231 4.33 12.49 -19.35
N TYR A 232 4.67 13.39 -18.42
CA TYR A 232 3.87 14.59 -18.12
C TYR A 232 4.08 15.73 -19.12
N GLU A 233 5.22 15.73 -19.82
CA GLU A 233 5.54 16.73 -20.85
C GLU A 233 4.93 16.37 -22.22
N GLY A 234 4.41 15.15 -22.38
CA GLY A 234 3.79 14.70 -23.62
C GLY A 234 4.80 14.31 -24.71
N ILE A 235 6.04 14.03 -24.29
CA ILE A 235 7.14 13.61 -25.16
C ILE A 235 7.33 12.10 -25.08
#